data_faab3370e3f429c3ca8ee99465f6672c
#
_entry.id   faab3370e3f429c3ca8ee99465f6672c
#
_cell.length_a   1.000
_cell.length_b   1.000
_cell.length_c   1.000
_cell.angle_alpha   90.00
_cell.angle_beta   90.00
_cell.angle_gamma   90.00
#
_symmetry.space_group_name_H-M   'P 1'
#
loop_
_entity.id
_entity.type
_entity.pdbx_description
1 polymer ?
#
loop_
_entity_poly.entity_id
_entity_poly.type
_entity_poly.pdbx_seq_one_letter_code
_entity_poly.pdbx_strand_id
1 'polypeptide(L)'
;MSIINFSNTRQMEGLFDAINPIKELIESKINLSRTADREKRINLNQNKVMRICFIVGLSLPTKRSIDDYKDIQLSVSSARIIPSFFTMHDLSTLYSALLKLRYADLNIDWTQNATLSRIIAAEMLRGRDYLMSDNNLDSFLYAMNNKVAMTKDIPVLNLLIGNYGDEEMEATLDINSRSITNSQIIIAGATGSGKTNLLAVLIQQFRMLSTESQYPVNFLLFDYKGEFSDIQNNHWLSLFDVDRSCILDPLTQPLPFTPFKDFTGRSINEINLYSTEMSSALCSIDRVSASANMNNRLSEAIVEAYKSTNGAPISFELMLKCYQSRMKDANNDDSISSVLKQLVNAHIFESEDKVSLIDDSYIIKMDGYPKDGPIAKAIVYFLMSKLNNIYELLDKQAVNDEVVQIRHFSIIDEAHYMLDFDNR
;
A
#
# COMPACT_ATOMS: atom_id res chain seq x y z
N MET A 1 16.43 5.31 33.54
CA MET A 1 16.41 6.50 32.64
C MET A 1 15.00 6.67 32.10
N SER A 2 14.38 7.84 32.20
CA SER A 2 13.06 8.06 31.59
C SER A 2 13.17 7.97 30.06
N ILE A 3 12.25 7.27 29.39
CA ILE A 3 12.18 7.17 27.93
C ILE A 3 11.70 8.50 27.36
N ILE A 4 12.31 8.97 26.25
CA ILE A 4 11.84 10.15 25.52
C ILE A 4 10.50 9.83 24.90
N ASN A 5 9.52 10.73 25.10
CA ASN A 5 8.22 10.59 24.46
C ASN A 5 8.28 11.17 23.03
N PHE A 6 8.40 10.31 22.03
CA PHE A 6 8.44 10.71 20.61
C PHE A 6 7.06 11.02 20.01
N SER A 7 5.96 10.75 20.70
CA SER A 7 4.61 10.92 20.15
C SER A 7 4.27 12.37 19.75
N ASN A 8 4.97 13.33 20.30
CA ASN A 8 4.77 14.75 20.03
C ASN A 8 5.85 15.38 19.14
N THR A 9 6.77 14.57 18.60
CA THR A 9 7.80 15.07 17.68
C THR A 9 7.15 15.70 16.46
N ARG A 10 7.52 16.94 16.14
CA ARG A 10 6.96 17.67 15.00
C ARG A 10 7.81 17.47 13.77
N GLN A 11 7.15 17.39 12.63
CA GLN A 11 7.81 17.41 11.34
C GLN A 11 8.40 18.81 11.10
N MET A 12 9.59 18.88 10.51
CA MET A 12 10.18 20.13 10.07
C MET A 12 9.81 20.37 8.62
N GLU A 13 9.17 21.49 8.30
CA GLU A 13 8.94 21.90 6.91
C GLU A 13 10.29 22.05 6.19
N GLY A 14 10.35 21.66 4.92
CA GLY A 14 11.57 21.66 4.13
C GLY A 14 12.48 20.42 4.38
N LEU A 15 12.26 19.63 5.43
CA LEU A 15 13.10 18.47 5.72
C LEU A 15 12.93 17.37 4.66
N PHE A 16 11.72 17.14 4.16
CA PHE A 16 11.46 16.20 3.10
C PHE A 16 12.21 16.56 1.82
N ASP A 17 12.12 17.81 1.41
CA ASP A 17 12.80 18.31 0.21
C ASP A 17 14.33 18.22 0.38
N ALA A 18 14.83 18.53 1.58
CA ALA A 18 16.24 18.43 1.91
C ALA A 18 16.77 16.97 1.85
N ILE A 19 15.94 15.98 2.14
CA ILE A 19 16.31 14.55 2.13
C ILE A 19 16.05 13.89 0.76
N ASN A 20 15.19 14.47 -0.08
CA ASN A 20 14.85 13.88 -1.37
C ASN A 20 16.09 13.58 -2.27
N PRO A 21 17.12 14.40 -2.35
CA PRO A 21 18.30 14.10 -3.17
C PRO A 21 19.00 12.78 -2.79
N ILE A 22 19.08 12.43 -1.51
CA ILE A 22 19.67 11.15 -1.10
C ILE A 22 18.74 9.99 -1.44
N LYS A 23 17.41 10.17 -1.36
CA LYS A 23 16.44 9.17 -1.79
C LYS A 23 16.65 8.85 -3.27
N GLU A 24 16.67 9.86 -4.14
CA GLU A 24 16.88 9.71 -5.57
C GLU A 24 18.23 9.05 -5.89
N LEU A 25 19.28 9.40 -5.15
CA LEU A 25 20.61 8.80 -5.31
C LEU A 25 20.61 7.32 -4.92
N ILE A 26 20.00 6.94 -3.80
CA ILE A 26 19.86 5.54 -3.38
C ILE A 26 19.07 4.76 -4.42
N GLU A 27 17.91 5.26 -4.85
CA GLU A 27 17.08 4.64 -5.88
C GLU A 27 17.83 4.44 -7.18
N SER A 28 18.59 5.45 -7.63
CA SER A 28 19.39 5.34 -8.86
C SER A 28 20.45 4.24 -8.75
N LYS A 29 21.16 4.15 -7.63
CA LYS A 29 22.21 3.13 -7.42
C LYS A 29 21.65 1.72 -7.28
N ILE A 30 20.52 1.55 -6.60
CA ILE A 30 19.85 0.25 -6.47
C ILE A 30 19.29 -0.21 -7.83
N ASN A 31 18.74 0.71 -8.61
CA ASN A 31 18.13 0.40 -9.90
C ASN A 31 19.14 0.24 -11.04
N LEU A 32 20.35 0.80 -10.94
CA LEU A 32 21.46 0.60 -11.91
C LEU A 32 21.98 -0.85 -11.92
N SER A 33 21.89 -1.56 -10.80
CA SER A 33 22.29 -2.97 -10.71
C SER A 33 21.24 -3.94 -11.28
N ARG A 34 20.04 -3.45 -11.61
CA ARG A 34 18.92 -4.23 -12.15
C ARG A 34 18.63 -3.78 -13.58
N THR A 35 19.29 -4.41 -14.53
CA THR A 35 19.17 -4.10 -15.96
C THR A 35 17.72 -4.27 -16.47
N ALA A 36 17.27 -3.25 -17.20
CA ALA A 36 16.25 -3.24 -18.27
C ALA A 36 14.76 -3.37 -17.94
N ASP A 37 14.31 -3.90 -16.81
CA ASP A 37 12.87 -3.99 -16.51
C ASP A 37 12.38 -2.74 -15.78
N ARG A 38 11.65 -1.88 -16.50
CA ARG A 38 10.99 -0.69 -15.90
C ARG A 38 10.02 -1.06 -14.77
N GLU A 39 9.46 -2.28 -14.79
CA GLU A 39 8.49 -2.80 -13.81
C GLU A 39 9.11 -3.23 -12.46
N LYS A 40 10.44 -3.32 -12.38
CA LYS A 40 11.16 -3.71 -11.14
C LYS A 40 11.91 -2.56 -10.48
N ARG A 41 11.55 -1.32 -10.76
CA ARG A 41 12.18 -0.17 -10.08
C ARG A 41 11.74 -0.11 -8.63
N ILE A 42 12.70 -0.08 -7.73
CA ILE A 42 12.45 0.18 -6.32
C ILE A 42 12.18 1.67 -6.15
N ASN A 43 11.00 2.01 -5.66
CA ASN A 43 10.66 3.33 -5.17
C ASN A 43 10.73 3.29 -3.64
N LEU A 44 11.71 3.98 -3.06
CA LEU A 44 11.90 3.98 -1.61
C LEU A 44 10.90 4.92 -0.95
N ASN A 45 10.21 4.39 0.06
CA ASN A 45 9.43 5.22 0.97
C ASN A 45 10.33 6.25 1.66
N GLN A 46 9.89 7.51 1.64
CA GLN A 46 10.66 8.63 2.20
C GLN A 46 10.95 8.47 3.69
N ASN A 47 10.02 7.90 4.45
CA ASN A 47 10.24 7.62 5.87
C ASN A 47 11.36 6.61 6.11
N LYS A 48 11.52 5.61 5.24
CA LYS A 48 12.65 4.67 5.33
C LYS A 48 13.98 5.39 5.10
N VAL A 49 14.03 6.30 4.11
CA VAL A 49 15.24 7.10 3.85
C VAL A 49 15.53 8.05 4.99
N MET A 50 14.53 8.72 5.55
CA MET A 50 14.70 9.57 6.73
C MET A 50 15.21 8.78 7.93
N ARG A 51 14.72 7.55 8.15
CA ARG A 51 15.18 6.66 9.22
C ARG A 51 16.63 6.24 9.01
N ILE A 52 17.03 5.89 7.79
CA ILE A 52 18.43 5.61 7.45
C ILE A 52 19.30 6.82 7.77
N CYS A 53 18.92 8.00 7.29
CA CYS A 53 19.65 9.23 7.57
C CYS A 53 19.76 9.50 9.08
N PHE A 54 18.69 9.29 9.85
CA PHE A 54 18.68 9.47 11.31
C PHE A 54 19.65 8.52 12.01
N ILE A 55 19.61 7.22 11.68
CA ILE A 55 20.48 6.21 12.29
C ILE A 55 21.94 6.50 11.93
N VAL A 56 22.23 6.78 10.66
CA VAL A 56 23.58 7.14 10.23
C VAL A 56 24.05 8.40 10.95
N GLY A 57 23.19 9.43 11.02
CA GLY A 57 23.50 10.63 11.77
C GLY A 57 23.88 10.37 13.23
N LEU A 58 23.10 9.54 13.95
CA LEU A 58 23.37 9.15 15.31
C LEU A 58 24.69 8.36 15.48
N SER A 59 25.13 7.62 14.48
CA SER A 59 26.36 6.82 14.51
C SER A 59 27.63 7.66 14.33
N LEU A 60 27.51 8.88 13.79
CA LEU A 60 28.67 9.73 13.50
C LEU A 60 29.24 10.37 14.77
N PRO A 61 30.56 10.52 14.92
CA PRO A 61 31.18 11.03 16.13
C PRO A 61 30.92 12.52 16.38
N THR A 62 30.76 13.31 15.32
CA THR A 62 30.59 14.76 15.42
C THR A 62 29.12 15.14 15.58
N LYS A 63 28.83 16.21 16.35
CA LYS A 63 27.49 16.80 16.51
C LYS A 63 27.38 18.05 15.62
N ARG A 64 26.17 18.30 15.12
CA ARG A 64 25.82 19.58 14.48
C ARG A 64 24.48 20.07 15.01
N SER A 65 24.33 21.37 15.11
CA SER A 65 23.05 22.00 15.41
C SER A 65 22.23 22.13 14.13
N ILE A 66 20.90 22.24 14.27
CA ILE A 66 20.03 22.57 13.13
C ILE A 66 20.41 23.94 12.53
N ASP A 67 20.96 24.84 13.37
CA ASP A 67 21.36 26.18 12.95
C ASP A 67 22.61 26.19 12.05
N ASP A 68 23.32 25.06 11.94
CA ASP A 68 24.41 24.88 10.99
C ASP A 68 23.92 24.67 9.55
N TYR A 69 22.62 24.42 9.36
CA TYR A 69 21.97 24.22 8.07
C TYR A 69 21.20 25.47 7.60
N LYS A 70 21.92 26.61 7.55
CA LYS A 70 21.34 27.94 7.22
C LYS A 70 20.74 28.01 5.81
N ASP A 71 21.23 27.18 4.90
CA ASP A 71 20.79 27.15 3.50
C ASP A 71 19.46 26.40 3.33
N ILE A 72 18.97 25.72 4.37
CA ILE A 72 17.72 24.98 4.36
C ILE A 72 16.72 25.74 5.22
N GLN A 73 15.63 26.23 4.59
CA GLN A 73 14.54 26.86 5.32
C GLN A 73 13.75 25.80 6.07
N LEU A 74 14.08 25.61 7.35
CA LEU A 74 13.42 24.65 8.22
C LEU A 74 12.58 25.37 9.27
N SER A 75 11.28 25.07 9.28
CA SER A 75 10.37 25.56 10.34
C SER A 75 9.66 24.38 11.00
N VAL A 76 9.32 24.54 12.29
CA VAL A 76 8.57 23.49 13.01
C VAL A 76 7.13 23.49 12.52
N SER A 77 6.72 22.43 11.84
CA SER A 77 5.37 22.24 11.33
C SER A 77 4.36 21.93 12.45
N SER A 78 3.09 22.15 12.19
CA SER A 78 1.99 21.64 13.01
C SER A 78 1.84 20.11 12.88
N ALA A 79 2.30 19.53 11.77
CA ALA A 79 2.28 18.09 11.54
C ALA A 79 3.23 17.35 12.50
N ARG A 80 2.86 16.14 12.89
CA ARG A 80 3.71 15.25 13.71
C ARG A 80 4.48 14.30 12.81
N ILE A 81 5.72 13.98 13.22
CA ILE A 81 6.39 12.81 12.65
C ILE A 81 5.59 11.59 13.10
N ILE A 82 5.36 10.67 12.17
CA ILE A 82 4.59 9.45 12.46
C ILE A 82 5.25 8.70 13.62
N PRO A 83 4.53 8.41 14.70
CA PRO A 83 5.11 7.76 15.89
C PRO A 83 5.85 6.46 15.59
N SER A 84 5.40 5.65 14.61
CA SER A 84 6.07 4.41 14.18
C SER A 84 7.50 4.62 13.70
N PHE A 85 7.84 5.82 13.25
CA PHE A 85 9.22 6.15 12.92
C PHE A 85 10.18 5.82 14.07
N PHE A 86 9.73 6.00 15.32
CA PHE A 86 10.52 5.79 16.53
C PHE A 86 10.14 4.54 17.32
N THR A 87 8.91 4.03 17.20
CA THR A 87 8.36 2.97 18.05
C THR A 87 8.41 1.59 17.43
N MET A 88 8.67 1.49 16.12
CA MET A 88 8.83 0.18 15.48
C MET A 88 9.94 -0.63 16.14
N HIS A 89 9.67 -1.88 16.46
CA HIS A 89 10.62 -2.81 17.09
C HIS A 89 11.24 -2.30 18.41
N ASP A 90 10.46 -1.60 19.25
CA ASP A 90 10.96 -1.01 20.53
C ASP A 90 12.16 -0.05 20.38
N LEU A 91 12.42 0.43 19.17
CA LEU A 91 13.52 1.35 18.89
C LEU A 91 13.43 2.67 19.65
N SER A 92 12.25 3.03 20.18
CA SER A 92 12.07 4.22 21.01
C SER A 92 12.99 4.21 22.24
N THR A 93 13.16 3.07 22.90
CA THR A 93 14.09 2.89 24.03
C THR A 93 15.54 3.06 23.59
N LEU A 94 15.92 2.43 22.48
CA LEU A 94 17.26 2.54 21.89
C LEU A 94 17.57 3.98 21.47
N TYR A 95 16.65 4.62 20.71
CA TYR A 95 16.83 6.01 20.27
C TYR A 95 16.89 6.98 21.46
N SER A 96 16.07 6.76 22.49
CA SER A 96 16.15 7.56 23.74
C SER A 96 17.51 7.44 24.40
N ALA A 97 18.04 6.23 24.51
CA ALA A 97 19.36 5.99 25.10
C ALA A 97 20.48 6.64 24.27
N LEU A 98 20.45 6.43 22.95
CA LEU A 98 21.45 7.02 22.03
C LEU A 98 21.43 8.54 22.03
N LEU A 99 20.24 9.16 21.94
CA LEU A 99 20.11 10.63 21.99
C LEU A 99 20.60 11.18 23.33
N LYS A 100 20.19 10.59 24.44
CA LYS A 100 20.64 11.05 25.77
C LYS A 100 22.13 10.89 25.99
N LEU A 101 22.70 9.78 25.54
CA LEU A 101 24.15 9.56 25.61
C LEU A 101 24.89 10.56 24.73
N ARG A 102 24.40 10.77 23.52
CA ARG A 102 25.02 11.65 22.54
C ARG A 102 25.04 13.12 22.96
N TYR A 103 23.97 13.57 23.58
CA TYR A 103 23.78 14.94 24.03
C TYR A 103 23.92 15.11 25.56
N ALA A 104 24.64 14.18 26.21
CA ALA A 104 24.82 14.19 27.68
C ALA A 104 25.54 15.43 28.22
N ASP A 105 26.36 16.05 27.40
CA ASP A 105 27.08 17.30 27.69
C ASP A 105 26.20 18.56 27.59
N LEU A 106 24.99 18.44 27.07
CA LEU A 106 24.03 19.54 26.93
C LEU A 106 22.85 19.32 27.89
N ASN A 107 22.43 20.39 28.54
CA ASN A 107 21.25 20.35 29.41
C ASN A 107 19.97 20.48 28.58
N ILE A 108 19.56 19.39 27.92
CA ILE A 108 18.41 19.36 27.02
C ILE A 108 17.16 18.97 27.80
N ASP A 109 16.14 19.80 27.68
CA ASP A 109 14.78 19.47 28.12
C ASP A 109 14.08 18.62 27.03
N TRP A 110 14.12 17.31 27.21
CA TRP A 110 13.54 16.33 26.29
C TRP A 110 12.01 16.32 26.25
N THR A 111 11.35 17.13 27.08
CA THR A 111 9.89 17.30 27.06
C THR A 111 9.44 18.38 26.07
N GLN A 112 10.37 19.21 25.61
CA GLN A 112 10.08 20.28 24.64
C GLN A 112 10.08 19.73 23.21
N ASN A 113 8.89 19.64 22.63
CA ASN A 113 8.68 19.08 21.30
C ASN A 113 9.49 19.79 20.20
N ALA A 114 9.60 21.11 20.25
CA ALA A 114 10.36 21.87 19.27
C ALA A 114 11.85 21.55 19.32
N THR A 115 12.44 21.48 20.51
CA THR A 115 13.84 21.12 20.72
C THR A 115 14.12 19.70 20.24
N LEU A 116 13.27 18.74 20.60
CA LEU A 116 13.38 17.36 20.15
C LEU A 116 13.32 17.26 18.63
N SER A 117 12.35 17.94 17.99
CA SER A 117 12.19 17.94 16.54
C SER A 117 13.42 18.52 15.82
N ARG A 118 14.01 19.59 16.34
CA ARG A 118 15.22 20.19 15.78
C ARG A 118 16.44 19.27 15.89
N ILE A 119 16.60 18.58 17.01
CA ILE A 119 17.68 17.62 17.21
C ILE A 119 17.55 16.45 16.23
N ILE A 120 16.36 15.88 16.09
CA ILE A 120 16.09 14.78 15.16
C ILE A 120 16.36 15.22 13.72
N ALA A 121 15.88 16.39 13.31
CA ALA A 121 16.13 16.92 11.98
C ALA A 121 17.63 17.14 11.71
N ALA A 122 18.37 17.68 12.68
CA ALA A 122 19.82 17.85 12.57
C ALA A 122 20.56 16.52 12.37
N GLU A 123 20.16 15.48 13.11
CA GLU A 123 20.74 14.14 12.93
C GLU A 123 20.40 13.55 11.56
N MET A 124 19.17 13.72 11.05
CA MET A 124 18.79 13.28 9.71
C MET A 124 19.60 13.98 8.63
N LEU A 125 19.73 15.29 8.70
CA LEU A 125 20.50 16.08 7.73
C LEU A 125 21.99 15.72 7.77
N ARG A 126 22.51 15.46 8.94
CA ARG A 126 23.91 15.03 9.10
C ARG A 126 24.16 13.66 8.49
N GLY A 127 23.24 12.72 8.70
CA GLY A 127 23.33 11.40 8.05
C GLY A 127 23.19 11.49 6.54
N ARG A 128 22.31 12.36 6.03
CA ARG A 128 22.22 12.68 4.60
C ARG A 128 23.56 13.17 4.06
N ASP A 129 24.14 14.19 4.69
CA ASP A 129 25.40 14.81 4.23
C ASP A 129 26.55 13.79 4.22
N TYR A 130 26.61 12.94 5.23
CA TYR A 130 27.59 11.85 5.27
C TYR A 130 27.40 10.87 4.12
N LEU A 131 26.17 10.42 3.88
CA LEU A 131 25.86 9.47 2.80
C LEU A 131 26.07 10.06 1.41
N MET A 132 25.89 11.38 1.26
CA MET A 132 26.10 12.09 -0.02
C MET A 132 27.56 12.45 -0.26
N SER A 133 28.42 12.40 0.76
CA SER A 133 29.84 12.73 0.61
C SER A 133 30.65 11.52 0.17
N ASP A 134 31.61 11.76 -0.76
CA ASP A 134 32.54 10.77 -1.28
C ASP A 134 31.85 9.44 -1.71
N ASN A 135 32.46 8.30 -1.36
CA ASN A 135 31.93 6.96 -1.62
C ASN A 135 31.17 6.38 -0.42
N ASN A 136 30.71 7.20 0.54
CA ASN A 136 30.11 6.73 1.75
C ASN A 136 28.80 5.97 1.51
N LEU A 137 27.99 6.42 0.54
CA LEU A 137 26.78 5.71 0.17
C LEU A 137 27.10 4.32 -0.41
N ASP A 138 28.10 4.20 -1.26
CA ASP A 138 28.50 2.90 -1.83
C ASP A 138 29.01 1.96 -0.74
N SER A 139 29.83 2.47 0.17
CA SER A 139 30.30 1.73 1.34
C SER A 139 29.16 1.30 2.26
N PHE A 140 28.16 2.19 2.47
CA PHE A 140 26.96 1.89 3.25
C PHE A 140 26.11 0.82 2.57
N LEU A 141 25.81 0.96 1.28
CA LEU A 141 25.04 -0.01 0.50
C LEU A 141 25.79 -1.36 0.42
N TYR A 142 27.10 -1.35 0.26
CA TYR A 142 27.92 -2.56 0.29
C TYR A 142 27.86 -3.23 1.68
N ALA A 143 27.99 -2.47 2.75
CA ALA A 143 27.88 -2.99 4.11
C ALA A 143 26.46 -3.53 4.41
N MET A 144 25.43 -2.87 3.92
CA MET A 144 24.05 -3.34 3.98
C MET A 144 23.88 -4.66 3.22
N ASN A 145 24.36 -4.73 1.98
CA ASN A 145 24.31 -5.97 1.17
C ASN A 145 25.08 -7.14 1.80
N ASN A 146 26.13 -6.86 2.56
CA ASN A 146 26.98 -7.89 3.17
C ASN A 146 26.60 -8.21 4.63
N LYS A 147 25.90 -7.33 5.34
CA LYS A 147 25.48 -7.52 6.75
C LYS A 147 24.00 -7.83 6.91
N VAL A 148 23.17 -7.31 6.04
CA VAL A 148 21.80 -7.76 5.85
C VAL A 148 21.85 -8.67 4.62
N ALA A 149 22.35 -9.87 4.76
CA ALA A 149 21.70 -10.95 4.06
C ALA A 149 20.24 -10.84 4.50
N MET A 150 19.39 -10.14 3.71
CA MET A 150 17.97 -10.41 3.75
C MET A 150 17.89 -11.92 3.80
N THR A 151 17.32 -12.46 4.86
CA THR A 151 17.21 -13.90 4.96
C THR A 151 16.54 -14.30 3.65
N LYS A 152 17.26 -15.10 2.83
CA LYS A 152 16.68 -15.67 1.61
C LYS A 152 15.46 -16.53 1.95
N ASP A 153 15.19 -16.63 3.23
CA ASP A 153 14.14 -17.44 3.79
C ASP A 153 12.81 -16.70 3.71
N ILE A 154 11.84 -17.42 3.23
CA ILE A 154 10.45 -16.98 3.21
C ILE A 154 10.04 -16.75 4.67
N PRO A 155 9.46 -15.59 5.03
CA PRO A 155 9.07 -15.31 6.41
C PRO A 155 8.02 -16.32 6.87
N VAL A 156 8.19 -16.86 8.07
CA VAL A 156 7.16 -17.67 8.74
C VAL A 156 6.11 -16.71 9.30
N LEU A 157 4.88 -16.82 8.81
CA LEU A 157 3.75 -15.99 9.23
C LEU A 157 2.91 -16.73 10.27
N ASN A 158 3.46 -16.83 11.48
CA ASN A 158 2.77 -17.33 12.65
C ASN A 158 2.14 -16.15 13.39
N LEU A 159 0.82 -16.01 13.28
CA LEU A 159 0.08 -14.87 13.82
C LEU A 159 -0.53 -15.22 15.17
N LEU A 160 -0.22 -14.43 16.19
CA LEU A 160 -0.81 -14.56 17.53
C LEU A 160 -2.26 -14.03 17.50
N ILE A 161 -3.22 -14.87 17.83
CA ILE A 161 -4.64 -14.51 17.89
C ILE A 161 -5.19 -14.42 19.32
N GLY A 162 -4.46 -14.88 20.32
CA GLY A 162 -4.85 -14.84 21.73
C GLY A 162 -4.15 -15.91 22.54
N ASN A 163 -4.70 -16.20 23.72
CA ASN A 163 -4.23 -17.26 24.63
C ASN A 163 -5.33 -18.29 24.86
N TYR A 164 -4.93 -19.53 25.13
CA TYR A 164 -5.84 -20.61 25.50
C TYR A 164 -6.27 -20.48 26.97
N GLY A 165 -7.55 -20.12 27.20
CA GLY A 165 -8.14 -20.08 28.54
C GLY A 165 -7.36 -19.18 29.52
N ASP A 166 -7.20 -19.67 30.75
CA ASP A 166 -6.42 -19.01 31.80
C ASP A 166 -4.92 -19.40 31.78
N GLU A 167 -4.50 -20.19 30.80
CA GLU A 167 -3.12 -20.63 30.65
C GLU A 167 -2.33 -19.59 29.82
N GLU A 168 -1.04 -19.45 30.11
CA GLU A 168 -0.12 -18.57 29.36
C GLU A 168 0.23 -19.15 27.96
N MET A 169 -0.53 -20.14 27.49
CA MET A 169 -0.26 -20.80 26.21
C MET A 169 -0.85 -19.97 25.06
N GLU A 170 -0.01 -19.51 24.17
CA GLU A 170 -0.38 -18.70 23.01
C GLU A 170 -1.20 -19.50 21.97
N ALA A 171 -2.27 -18.90 21.49
CA ALA A 171 -3.03 -19.39 20.35
C ALA A 171 -2.55 -18.69 19.09
N THR A 172 -1.92 -19.42 18.19
CA THR A 172 -1.34 -18.88 16.96
C THR A 172 -1.95 -19.47 15.70
N LEU A 173 -1.82 -18.75 14.59
CA LEU A 173 -2.31 -19.14 13.28
C LEU A 173 -1.16 -19.10 12.27
N ASP A 174 -0.74 -20.28 11.80
CA ASP A 174 0.30 -20.43 10.77
C ASP A 174 -0.30 -20.26 9.38
N ILE A 175 -0.33 -19.04 8.85
CA ILE A 175 -1.07 -18.75 7.62
C ILE A 175 -0.35 -19.13 6.32
N ASN A 176 0.95 -19.35 6.37
CA ASN A 176 1.74 -19.73 5.19
C ASN A 176 2.47 -21.07 5.31
N SER A 177 2.11 -21.89 6.29
CA SER A 177 2.63 -23.24 6.40
C SER A 177 2.20 -24.11 5.22
N ARG A 178 3.09 -24.95 4.69
CA ARG A 178 2.77 -25.93 3.64
C ARG A 178 1.71 -26.97 4.05
N SER A 179 1.47 -27.13 5.33
CA SER A 179 0.40 -27.99 5.85
C SER A 179 -0.99 -27.39 5.68
N ILE A 180 -1.09 -26.08 5.42
CA ILE A 180 -2.34 -25.36 5.23
C ILE A 180 -2.65 -25.29 3.73
N THR A 181 -3.82 -25.77 3.34
CA THR A 181 -4.26 -25.79 1.93
C THR A 181 -4.85 -24.46 1.48
N ASN A 182 -5.25 -23.58 2.43
CA ASN A 182 -5.90 -22.30 2.13
C ASN A 182 -5.56 -21.27 3.20
N SER A 183 -4.98 -20.15 2.79
CA SER A 183 -4.60 -19.01 3.66
C SER A 183 -5.72 -17.95 3.81
N GLN A 184 -6.95 -18.26 3.39
CA GLN A 184 -8.08 -17.35 3.54
C GLN A 184 -8.53 -17.27 5.01
N ILE A 185 -8.78 -16.05 5.47
CA ILE A 185 -9.22 -15.78 6.84
C ILE A 185 -10.57 -15.08 6.79
N ILE A 186 -11.53 -15.59 7.57
CA ILE A 186 -12.83 -14.93 7.78
C ILE A 186 -12.92 -14.55 9.24
N ILE A 187 -13.12 -13.26 9.51
CA ILE A 187 -13.35 -12.73 10.85
C ILE A 187 -14.84 -12.43 11.01
N ALA A 188 -15.52 -13.17 11.86
CA ALA A 188 -16.94 -13.00 12.11
C ALA A 188 -17.23 -12.71 13.60
N GLY A 189 -18.24 -11.92 13.87
CA GLY A 189 -18.65 -11.58 15.24
C GLY A 189 -19.69 -10.45 15.28
N ALA A 190 -20.32 -10.23 16.41
CA ALA A 190 -21.27 -9.16 16.63
C ALA A 190 -20.60 -7.77 16.59
N THR A 191 -21.40 -6.72 16.47
CA THR A 191 -20.91 -5.34 16.60
C THR A 191 -20.27 -5.15 17.98
N GLY A 192 -19.11 -4.51 18.03
CA GLY A 192 -18.36 -4.29 19.28
C GLY A 192 -17.55 -5.49 19.77
N SER A 193 -17.52 -6.63 19.05
CA SER A 193 -16.75 -7.82 19.45
C SER A 193 -15.25 -7.73 19.16
N GLY A 194 -14.76 -6.60 18.65
CA GLY A 194 -13.33 -6.41 18.39
C GLY A 194 -12.82 -6.88 17.00
N LYS A 195 -13.73 -7.12 16.03
CA LYS A 195 -13.33 -7.56 14.65
C LYS A 195 -12.30 -6.65 14.00
N THR A 196 -12.56 -5.33 13.99
CA THR A 196 -11.65 -4.34 13.42
C THR A 196 -10.31 -4.32 14.14
N ASN A 197 -10.32 -4.47 15.48
CA ASN A 197 -9.08 -4.55 16.25
C ASN A 197 -8.29 -5.83 15.93
N LEU A 198 -8.95 -6.98 15.85
CA LEU A 198 -8.30 -8.23 15.45
C LEU A 198 -7.71 -8.12 14.04
N LEU A 199 -8.47 -7.54 13.09
CA LEU A 199 -7.97 -7.31 11.73
C LEU A 199 -6.70 -6.44 11.74
N ALA A 200 -6.70 -5.35 12.50
CA ALA A 200 -5.55 -4.47 12.63
C ALA A 200 -4.33 -5.19 13.22
N VAL A 201 -4.54 -6.01 14.25
CA VAL A 201 -3.47 -6.82 14.87
C VAL A 201 -2.88 -7.82 13.88
N LEU A 202 -3.70 -8.47 13.07
CA LEU A 202 -3.22 -9.40 12.04
C LEU A 202 -2.40 -8.68 10.96
N ILE A 203 -2.88 -7.52 10.48
CA ILE A 203 -2.14 -6.70 9.51
C ILE A 203 -0.79 -6.28 10.09
N GLN A 204 -0.77 -5.76 11.32
CA GLN A 204 0.46 -5.37 11.99
C GLN A 204 1.44 -6.54 12.06
N GLN A 205 0.99 -7.72 12.48
CA GLN A 205 1.85 -8.87 12.66
C GLN A 205 2.46 -9.35 11.33
N PHE A 206 1.66 -9.58 10.29
CA PHE A 206 2.24 -10.06 9.03
C PHE A 206 3.16 -9.01 8.39
N ARG A 207 2.90 -7.70 8.58
CA ARG A 207 3.83 -6.65 8.18
C ARG A 207 5.14 -6.73 8.96
N MET A 208 5.08 -6.82 10.28
CA MET A 208 6.27 -6.94 11.14
C MET A 208 7.11 -8.17 10.80
N LEU A 209 6.47 -9.31 10.62
CA LEU A 209 7.17 -10.58 10.35
C LEU A 209 7.81 -10.62 8.96
N SER A 210 7.34 -9.82 8.01
CA SER A 210 7.80 -9.87 6.61
C SER A 210 8.64 -8.68 6.15
N THR A 211 8.61 -7.54 6.85
CA THR A 211 9.24 -6.29 6.39
C THR A 211 10.76 -6.43 6.19
N GLU A 212 11.44 -7.23 7.00
CA GLU A 212 12.89 -7.44 6.91
C GLU A 212 13.28 -8.61 6.00
N SER A 213 12.30 -9.31 5.40
CA SER A 213 12.57 -10.39 4.46
C SER A 213 12.67 -9.87 3.02
N GLN A 214 13.26 -10.65 2.14
CA GLN A 214 13.22 -10.35 0.70
C GLN A 214 11.81 -10.53 0.09
N TYR A 215 10.86 -11.03 0.88
CA TYR A 215 9.46 -11.29 0.50
C TYR A 215 8.50 -10.52 1.41
N PRO A 216 8.50 -9.18 1.37
CA PRO A 216 7.57 -8.40 2.18
C PRO A 216 6.12 -8.70 1.76
N VAL A 217 5.24 -8.83 2.74
CA VAL A 217 3.81 -9.02 2.49
C VAL A 217 3.12 -7.68 2.46
N ASN A 218 2.59 -7.30 1.31
CA ASN A 218 1.79 -6.09 1.14
C ASN A 218 0.29 -6.40 1.24
N PHE A 219 -0.54 -5.37 1.25
CA PHE A 219 -1.99 -5.55 1.32
C PHE A 219 -2.77 -4.48 0.55
N LEU A 220 -3.99 -4.84 0.17
CA LEU A 220 -5.02 -3.94 -0.34
C LEU A 220 -6.22 -4.03 0.60
N LEU A 221 -6.50 -2.97 1.34
CA LEU A 221 -7.59 -2.90 2.30
C LEU A 221 -8.72 -2.01 1.75
N PHE A 222 -9.92 -2.56 1.62
CA PHE A 222 -11.13 -1.81 1.33
C PHE A 222 -11.82 -1.40 2.64
N ASP A 223 -11.69 -0.12 2.98
CA ASP A 223 -12.15 0.44 4.26
C ASP A 223 -13.55 1.06 4.14
N TYR A 224 -14.58 0.26 4.40
CA TYR A 224 -15.98 0.69 4.31
C TYR A 224 -16.47 1.55 5.47
N LYS A 225 -15.71 1.61 6.57
CA LYS A 225 -16.08 2.43 7.74
C LYS A 225 -15.30 3.72 7.82
N GLY A 226 -14.18 3.83 7.12
CA GLY A 226 -13.28 4.96 7.23
C GLY A 226 -12.40 4.93 8.49
N GLU A 227 -12.39 3.83 9.25
CA GLU A 227 -11.61 3.73 10.49
C GLU A 227 -10.11 3.68 10.22
N PHE A 228 -9.70 2.99 9.15
CA PHE A 228 -8.30 2.84 8.74
C PHE A 228 -7.81 3.99 7.86
N SER A 229 -8.72 4.68 7.20
CA SER A 229 -8.42 5.79 6.27
C SER A 229 -8.63 7.17 6.88
N ASP A 230 -8.97 7.28 8.17
CA ASP A 230 -9.08 8.57 8.87
C ASP A 230 -7.71 9.24 8.99
N ILE A 231 -7.50 10.26 8.15
CA ILE A 231 -6.24 10.99 8.05
C ILE A 231 -5.91 11.81 9.31
N GLN A 232 -6.90 12.21 10.09
CA GLN A 232 -6.71 13.12 11.23
C GLN A 232 -6.24 12.37 12.49
N ASN A 233 -6.70 11.14 12.69
CA ASN A 233 -6.42 10.34 13.88
C ASN A 233 -5.80 8.97 13.54
N ASN A 234 -5.10 8.86 12.43
CA ASN A 234 -4.66 7.59 11.92
C ASN A 234 -3.39 7.06 12.60
N HIS A 235 -3.58 6.35 13.70
CA HIS A 235 -2.51 5.56 14.32
C HIS A 235 -2.23 4.24 13.56
N TRP A 236 -3.18 3.78 12.73
CA TRP A 236 -3.06 2.54 11.98
C TRP A 236 -1.94 2.58 10.94
N LEU A 237 -1.75 3.72 10.27
CA LEU A 237 -0.66 3.87 9.29
C LEU A 237 0.69 3.54 9.91
N SER A 238 0.88 3.97 11.15
CA SER A 238 2.10 3.70 11.89
C SER A 238 2.24 2.22 12.27
N LEU A 239 1.14 1.57 12.64
CA LEU A 239 1.13 0.14 12.98
C LEU A 239 1.36 -0.75 11.76
N PHE A 240 0.87 -0.33 10.61
CA PHE A 240 0.98 -1.09 9.36
C PHE A 240 2.27 -0.79 8.59
N ASP A 241 3.10 0.13 9.06
CA ASP A 241 4.30 0.61 8.35
C ASP A 241 3.97 1.09 6.92
N VAL A 242 2.95 1.92 6.80
CA VAL A 242 2.53 2.52 5.53
C VAL A 242 2.48 4.04 5.61
N ASP A 243 2.71 4.70 4.47
CA ASP A 243 2.61 6.14 4.37
C ASP A 243 1.17 6.63 4.19
N ARG A 244 0.96 7.91 4.49
CA ARG A 244 -0.31 8.57 4.20
C ARG A 244 -0.69 8.55 2.71
N SER A 245 0.30 8.58 1.82
CA SER A 245 0.10 8.46 0.37
C SER A 245 -0.48 7.10 -0.05
N CYS A 246 -0.44 6.10 0.82
CA CYS A 246 -1.06 4.80 0.60
C CYS A 246 -2.59 4.80 0.85
N ILE A 247 -3.14 5.86 1.46
CA ILE A 247 -4.59 6.05 1.54
C ILE A 247 -5.06 6.66 0.23
N LEU A 248 -5.85 5.91 -0.51
CA LEU A 248 -6.44 6.32 -1.78
C LEU A 248 -7.92 6.61 -1.58
N ASP A 249 -8.32 7.85 -1.87
CA ASP A 249 -9.71 8.31 -1.77
C ASP A 249 -10.25 8.60 -3.18
N PRO A 250 -10.96 7.65 -3.79
CA PRO A 250 -11.45 7.80 -5.16
C PRO A 250 -12.57 8.85 -5.31
N LEU A 251 -13.07 9.44 -4.22
CA LEU A 251 -13.96 10.61 -4.29
C LEU A 251 -13.20 11.91 -4.53
N THR A 252 -11.93 11.97 -4.13
CA THR A 252 -11.12 13.20 -4.23
C THR A 252 -10.20 13.19 -5.44
N GLN A 253 -9.71 12.01 -5.83
CA GLN A 253 -8.83 11.82 -6.98
C GLN A 253 -8.95 10.40 -7.54
N PRO A 254 -8.82 10.20 -8.85
CA PRO A 254 -8.84 8.87 -9.43
C PRO A 254 -7.79 7.95 -8.81
N LEU A 255 -8.13 6.67 -8.67
CA LEU A 255 -7.17 5.64 -8.27
C LEU A 255 -6.03 5.57 -9.30
N PRO A 256 -4.77 5.51 -8.88
CA PRO A 256 -3.61 5.61 -9.76
C PRO A 256 -3.36 4.32 -10.57
N PHE A 257 -4.43 3.66 -10.97
CA PHE A 257 -4.41 2.39 -11.68
C PHE A 257 -5.39 2.43 -12.86
N THR A 258 -4.99 1.79 -13.99
CA THR A 258 -5.98 1.44 -15.02
C THR A 258 -6.71 0.16 -14.61
N PRO A 259 -8.07 0.11 -14.74
CA PRO A 259 -8.83 -1.09 -14.40
C PRO A 259 -8.77 -2.16 -15.49
N PHE A 260 -8.26 -1.83 -16.66
CA PHE A 260 -8.32 -2.67 -17.84
C PHE A 260 -7.00 -3.36 -18.15
N LYS A 261 -7.08 -4.62 -18.61
CA LYS A 261 -5.92 -5.43 -19.01
C LYS A 261 -5.35 -4.95 -20.34
N ASP A 262 -4.02 -5.01 -20.48
CA ASP A 262 -3.33 -4.75 -21.75
C ASP A 262 -3.27 -6.03 -22.58
N PHE A 263 -3.79 -5.96 -23.79
CA PHE A 263 -3.77 -7.03 -24.79
C PHE A 263 -2.92 -6.69 -26.02
N THR A 264 -2.05 -5.71 -25.93
CA THR A 264 -1.17 -5.33 -27.05
C THR A 264 -0.34 -6.54 -27.50
N GLY A 265 -0.47 -6.88 -28.79
CA GLY A 265 0.21 -8.03 -29.39
C GLY A 265 -0.37 -9.42 -29.01
N ARG A 266 -1.49 -9.47 -28.29
CA ARG A 266 -2.17 -10.73 -27.94
C ARG A 266 -3.24 -11.12 -28.95
N SER A 267 -3.71 -12.37 -28.83
CA SER A 267 -4.71 -12.91 -29.74
C SER A 267 -6.11 -12.34 -29.50
N ILE A 268 -6.92 -12.26 -30.56
CA ILE A 268 -8.33 -11.86 -30.47
C ILE A 268 -9.15 -12.82 -29.57
N ASN A 269 -8.73 -14.08 -29.46
CA ASN A 269 -9.43 -15.04 -28.61
C ASN A 269 -9.29 -14.73 -27.13
N GLU A 270 -8.12 -14.22 -26.69
CA GLU A 270 -7.91 -13.77 -25.32
C GLU A 270 -8.78 -12.55 -24.99
N ILE A 271 -8.90 -11.61 -25.93
CA ILE A 271 -9.80 -10.45 -25.80
C ILE A 271 -11.27 -10.92 -25.71
N ASN A 272 -11.69 -11.87 -26.54
CA ASN A 272 -13.04 -12.41 -26.52
C ASN A 272 -13.39 -13.07 -25.19
N LEU A 273 -12.47 -13.88 -24.63
CA LEU A 273 -12.66 -14.53 -23.34
C LEU A 273 -12.81 -13.49 -22.23
N TYR A 274 -11.84 -12.57 -22.12
CA TYR A 274 -11.84 -11.49 -21.15
C TYR A 274 -13.12 -10.62 -21.26
N SER A 275 -13.56 -10.30 -22.49
CA SER A 275 -14.75 -9.48 -22.72
C SER A 275 -16.01 -10.19 -22.24
N THR A 276 -16.10 -11.52 -22.39
CA THR A 276 -17.21 -12.33 -21.88
C THR A 276 -17.25 -12.34 -20.35
N GLU A 277 -16.10 -12.52 -19.69
CA GLU A 277 -15.99 -12.48 -18.23
C GLU A 277 -16.32 -11.10 -17.68
N MET A 278 -15.75 -10.04 -18.27
CA MET A 278 -15.99 -8.67 -17.86
C MET A 278 -17.43 -8.24 -18.05
N SER A 279 -18.07 -8.60 -19.18
CA SER A 279 -19.47 -8.26 -19.41
C SER A 279 -20.38 -8.93 -18.40
N SER A 280 -20.13 -10.20 -18.06
CA SER A 280 -20.88 -10.92 -17.03
C SER A 280 -20.71 -10.29 -15.64
N ALA A 281 -19.49 -9.88 -15.31
CA ALA A 281 -19.21 -9.21 -14.04
C ALA A 281 -19.89 -7.84 -13.95
N LEU A 282 -19.80 -7.01 -14.98
CA LEU A 282 -20.47 -5.70 -15.03
C LEU A 282 -21.99 -5.82 -14.93
N CYS A 283 -22.59 -6.86 -15.55
CA CYS A 283 -24.00 -7.14 -15.39
C CYS A 283 -24.40 -7.54 -13.96
N SER A 284 -23.45 -8.11 -13.18
CA SER A 284 -23.68 -8.54 -11.79
C SER A 284 -23.53 -7.41 -10.77
N ILE A 285 -22.79 -6.34 -11.11
CA ILE A 285 -22.41 -5.28 -10.16
C ILE A 285 -23.65 -4.60 -9.55
N ASP A 286 -24.68 -4.35 -10.33
CA ASP A 286 -25.87 -3.59 -9.90
C ASP A 286 -27.16 -4.41 -9.91
N ARG A 287 -27.12 -5.72 -9.70
CA ARG A 287 -28.32 -6.58 -9.83
C ARG A 287 -29.13 -6.27 -11.09
N VAL A 288 -28.44 -5.81 -12.13
CA VAL A 288 -29.03 -5.46 -13.40
C VAL A 288 -29.69 -6.72 -13.95
N SER A 289 -30.98 -6.71 -14.13
CA SER A 289 -31.64 -7.76 -14.89
C SER A 289 -31.27 -7.65 -16.37
N ALA A 290 -29.98 -7.85 -16.65
CA ALA A 290 -29.46 -7.86 -17.99
C ALA A 290 -29.96 -9.10 -18.73
N SER A 291 -30.68 -8.89 -19.84
CA SER A 291 -30.99 -10.00 -20.72
C SER A 291 -29.72 -10.55 -21.35
N ALA A 292 -29.74 -11.83 -21.77
CA ALA A 292 -28.61 -12.45 -22.49
C ALA A 292 -28.16 -11.60 -23.70
N ASN A 293 -29.12 -10.94 -24.38
CA ASN A 293 -28.81 -10.05 -25.51
C ASN A 293 -28.05 -8.77 -25.08
N MET A 294 -28.32 -8.25 -23.89
CA MET A 294 -27.61 -7.08 -23.37
C MET A 294 -26.19 -7.46 -22.96
N ASN A 295 -26.02 -8.62 -22.31
CA ASN A 295 -24.70 -9.14 -21.94
C ASN A 295 -23.85 -9.39 -23.19
N ASN A 296 -24.39 -10.06 -24.21
CA ASN A 296 -23.69 -10.28 -25.49
C ASN A 296 -23.30 -8.98 -26.16
N ARG A 297 -24.21 -8.00 -26.18
CA ARG A 297 -23.94 -6.66 -26.74
C ARG A 297 -22.80 -5.97 -26.00
N LEU A 298 -22.74 -6.09 -24.66
CA LEU A 298 -21.67 -5.52 -23.87
C LEU A 298 -20.33 -6.22 -24.16
N SER A 299 -20.32 -7.54 -24.23
CA SER A 299 -19.13 -8.31 -24.61
C SER A 299 -18.59 -7.89 -25.97
N GLU A 300 -19.47 -7.78 -26.99
CA GLU A 300 -19.09 -7.32 -28.32
C GLU A 300 -18.58 -5.85 -28.32
N ALA A 301 -19.16 -4.98 -27.49
CA ALA A 301 -18.72 -3.59 -27.35
C ALA A 301 -17.31 -3.51 -26.74
N ILE A 302 -17.00 -4.35 -25.75
CA ILE A 302 -15.67 -4.45 -25.15
C ILE A 302 -14.65 -4.93 -26.19
N VAL A 303 -14.99 -5.94 -26.98
CA VAL A 303 -14.13 -6.44 -28.08
C VAL A 303 -13.84 -5.34 -29.09
N GLU A 304 -14.88 -4.57 -29.48
CA GLU A 304 -14.69 -3.45 -30.41
C GLU A 304 -13.82 -2.35 -29.82
N ALA A 305 -14.01 -2.00 -28.56
CA ALA A 305 -13.19 -1.03 -27.87
C ALA A 305 -11.70 -1.44 -27.90
N TYR A 306 -11.39 -2.69 -27.59
CA TYR A 306 -10.01 -3.22 -27.68
C TYR A 306 -9.47 -3.25 -29.12
N LYS A 307 -10.30 -3.56 -30.10
CA LYS A 307 -9.87 -3.49 -31.51
C LYS A 307 -9.51 -2.06 -31.91
N SER A 308 -10.26 -1.07 -31.45
CA SER A 308 -9.99 0.33 -31.76
C SER A 308 -8.73 0.89 -31.13
N THR A 309 -8.26 0.29 -30.04
CA THR A 309 -7.01 0.65 -29.35
C THR A 309 -5.82 -0.27 -29.71
N ASN A 310 -5.99 -1.18 -30.68
CA ASN A 310 -5.00 -2.20 -31.02
C ASN A 310 -4.56 -3.07 -29.81
N GLY A 311 -5.50 -3.34 -28.91
CA GLY A 311 -5.27 -4.14 -27.71
C GLY A 311 -4.79 -3.36 -26.49
N ALA A 312 -4.47 -2.07 -26.60
CA ALA A 312 -4.12 -1.26 -25.44
C ALA A 312 -5.32 -1.11 -24.48
N PRO A 313 -5.08 -0.82 -23.18
CA PRO A 313 -6.14 -0.63 -22.22
C PRO A 313 -7.21 0.35 -22.72
N ILE A 314 -8.46 -0.01 -22.52
CA ILE A 314 -9.62 0.79 -22.92
C ILE A 314 -10.03 1.76 -21.79
N SER A 315 -11.05 2.57 -22.03
CA SER A 315 -11.69 3.38 -20.98
C SER A 315 -13.19 3.07 -20.89
N PHE A 316 -13.81 3.46 -19.77
CA PHE A 316 -15.27 3.34 -19.62
C PHE A 316 -16.02 4.18 -20.65
N GLU A 317 -15.50 5.35 -21.02
CA GLU A 317 -16.08 6.21 -22.07
C GLU A 317 -16.08 5.51 -23.42
N LEU A 318 -14.96 4.87 -23.78
CA LEU A 318 -14.85 4.12 -25.03
C LEU A 318 -15.79 2.92 -25.03
N MET A 319 -15.84 2.18 -23.91
CA MET A 319 -16.76 1.05 -23.73
C MET A 319 -18.23 1.50 -23.89
N LEU A 320 -18.61 2.59 -23.21
CA LEU A 320 -19.96 3.15 -23.31
C LEU A 320 -20.29 3.55 -24.75
N LYS A 321 -19.38 4.23 -25.43
CA LYS A 321 -19.55 4.63 -26.84
C LYS A 321 -19.77 3.41 -27.74
N CYS A 322 -18.96 2.38 -27.62
CA CYS A 322 -19.10 1.14 -28.38
C CYS A 322 -20.40 0.40 -28.04
N TYR A 323 -20.84 0.42 -26.79
CA TYR A 323 -22.09 -0.17 -26.37
C TYR A 323 -23.29 0.56 -26.96
N GLN A 324 -23.31 1.90 -26.85
CA GLN A 324 -24.40 2.74 -27.40
C GLN A 324 -24.55 2.61 -28.92
N SER A 325 -23.42 2.47 -29.65
CA SER A 325 -23.47 2.28 -31.11
C SER A 325 -24.20 1.00 -31.55
N ARG A 326 -24.34 0.03 -30.62
CA ARG A 326 -25.03 -1.25 -30.82
C ARG A 326 -26.48 -1.27 -30.32
N MET A 327 -26.92 -0.21 -29.65
CA MET A 327 -28.30 -0.10 -29.20
C MET A 327 -29.22 0.21 -30.36
N LYS A 328 -30.48 -0.29 -30.31
CA LYS A 328 -31.47 0.02 -31.31
C LYS A 328 -31.86 1.49 -31.31
N ASP A 329 -31.87 2.10 -30.13
CA ASP A 329 -32.11 3.51 -29.93
C ASP A 329 -31.06 4.03 -28.94
N ALA A 330 -30.06 4.73 -29.42
CA ALA A 330 -28.97 5.29 -28.63
C ALA A 330 -29.41 6.39 -27.64
N ASN A 331 -30.61 6.95 -27.81
CA ASN A 331 -31.19 7.99 -26.95
C ASN A 331 -31.93 7.39 -25.74
N ASN A 332 -32.24 6.10 -25.76
CA ASN A 332 -32.92 5.40 -24.66
C ASN A 332 -31.95 4.56 -23.89
N ASP A 333 -31.66 4.99 -22.65
CA ASP A 333 -30.77 4.23 -21.76
C ASP A 333 -31.41 2.92 -21.34
N ASP A 334 -30.63 1.84 -21.43
CA ASP A 334 -30.93 0.60 -20.76
C ASP A 334 -30.12 0.51 -19.44
N SER A 335 -30.33 -0.55 -18.67
CA SER A 335 -29.69 -0.71 -17.37
C SER A 335 -28.16 -0.76 -17.45
N ILE A 336 -27.60 -1.33 -18.52
CA ILE A 336 -26.14 -1.42 -18.70
C ILE A 336 -25.58 -0.04 -19.07
N SER A 337 -26.19 0.67 -20.02
CA SER A 337 -25.73 2.02 -20.36
C SER A 337 -25.82 2.98 -19.17
N SER A 338 -26.83 2.82 -18.32
CA SER A 338 -26.96 3.59 -17.07
C SER A 338 -25.82 3.33 -16.09
N VAL A 339 -25.43 2.06 -15.88
CA VAL A 339 -24.28 1.70 -15.04
C VAL A 339 -22.97 2.23 -15.64
N LEU A 340 -22.76 2.05 -16.94
CA LEU A 340 -21.55 2.56 -17.60
C LEU A 340 -21.45 4.08 -17.50
N LYS A 341 -22.57 4.82 -17.65
CA LYS A 341 -22.60 6.27 -17.43
C LYS A 341 -22.23 6.67 -16.01
N GLN A 342 -22.70 5.91 -15.00
CA GLN A 342 -22.31 6.16 -13.61
C GLN A 342 -20.79 5.96 -13.42
N LEU A 343 -20.20 4.91 -14.00
CA LEU A 343 -18.76 4.64 -13.92
C LEU A 343 -17.94 5.73 -14.64
N VAL A 344 -18.39 6.18 -15.80
CA VAL A 344 -17.79 7.31 -16.54
C VAL A 344 -17.82 8.58 -15.69
N ASN A 345 -18.99 8.94 -15.16
CA ASN A 345 -19.18 10.17 -14.39
C ASN A 345 -18.42 10.16 -13.06
N ALA A 346 -18.23 8.99 -12.46
CA ALA A 346 -17.52 8.86 -11.20
C ALA A 346 -16.01 9.04 -11.33
N HIS A 347 -15.44 8.86 -12.52
CA HIS A 347 -14.02 9.05 -12.83
C HIS A 347 -13.08 8.43 -11.79
N ILE A 348 -13.31 7.13 -11.48
CA ILE A 348 -12.68 6.43 -10.35
C ILE A 348 -11.24 6.03 -10.62
N PHE A 349 -10.89 5.74 -11.86
CA PHE A 349 -9.63 5.16 -12.27
C PHE A 349 -8.87 6.05 -13.25
N GLU A 350 -7.56 5.99 -13.18
CA GLU A 350 -6.68 6.57 -14.19
C GLU A 350 -6.67 5.72 -15.47
N SER A 351 -6.26 6.33 -16.58
CA SER A 351 -6.09 5.63 -17.86
C SER A 351 -4.84 4.77 -17.92
N GLU A 352 -3.86 5.02 -17.05
CA GLU A 352 -2.57 4.35 -16.97
C GLU A 352 -2.20 4.03 -15.53
N ASP A 353 -1.35 3.01 -15.35
CA ASP A 353 -0.80 2.69 -14.04
C ASP A 353 0.30 3.69 -13.67
N LYS A 354 0.08 4.48 -12.63
CA LYS A 354 1.07 5.44 -12.11
C LYS A 354 1.97 4.81 -11.05
N VAL A 355 1.49 3.76 -10.39
CA VAL A 355 2.19 3.03 -9.33
C VAL A 355 1.89 1.53 -9.45
N SER A 356 2.70 0.70 -8.83
CA SER A 356 2.46 -0.74 -8.76
C SER A 356 1.45 -1.06 -7.66
N LEU A 357 0.45 -1.89 -7.97
CA LEU A 357 -0.57 -2.30 -7.01
C LEU A 357 -0.05 -3.31 -5.97
N ILE A 358 1.05 -4.02 -6.27
CA ILE A 358 1.57 -5.10 -5.41
C ILE A 358 2.87 -4.75 -4.67
N ASP A 359 3.59 -3.71 -5.09
CA ASP A 359 4.87 -3.35 -4.49
C ASP A 359 4.73 -2.52 -3.22
N ASP A 360 3.54 -1.97 -2.99
CA ASP A 360 3.18 -1.23 -1.78
C ASP A 360 1.85 -1.75 -1.20
N SER A 361 1.54 -1.30 0.02
CA SER A 361 0.24 -1.55 0.65
C SER A 361 -0.68 -0.36 0.44
N TYR A 362 -1.96 -0.61 0.16
CA TYR A 362 -2.93 0.45 -0.07
C TYR A 362 -4.18 0.29 0.79
N ILE A 363 -4.73 1.42 1.23
CA ILE A 363 -6.03 1.51 1.91
C ILE A 363 -6.96 2.31 0.99
N ILE A 364 -7.98 1.65 0.47
CA ILE A 364 -8.99 2.28 -0.38
C ILE A 364 -10.13 2.77 0.50
N LYS A 365 -10.32 4.08 0.53
CA LYS A 365 -11.39 4.71 1.30
C LYS A 365 -12.73 4.50 0.62
N MET A 366 -13.63 3.77 1.28
CA MET A 366 -14.93 3.37 0.74
C MET A 366 -16.13 3.99 1.46
N ASP A 367 -15.92 4.68 2.60
CA ASP A 367 -16.96 5.19 3.48
C ASP A 367 -17.87 6.27 2.86
N GLY A 368 -17.36 6.96 1.84
CA GLY A 368 -18.10 7.98 1.10
C GLY A 368 -19.06 7.46 0.01
N TYR A 369 -19.03 6.15 -0.28
CA TYR A 369 -19.91 5.53 -1.28
C TYR A 369 -21.12 4.83 -0.63
N PRO A 370 -22.28 4.76 -1.32
CA PRO A 370 -23.33 3.81 -0.96
C PRO A 370 -22.72 2.40 -0.90
N LYS A 371 -22.82 1.75 0.25
CA LYS A 371 -22.05 0.53 0.59
C LYS A 371 -22.33 -0.65 -0.33
N ASP A 372 -23.58 -0.77 -0.80
CA ASP A 372 -24.06 -1.77 -1.76
C ASP A 372 -24.21 -1.22 -3.17
N GLY A 373 -23.78 0.03 -3.42
CA GLY A 373 -23.90 0.73 -4.69
C GLY A 373 -23.00 0.18 -5.79
N PRO A 374 -23.33 0.43 -7.07
CA PRO A 374 -22.59 -0.12 -8.20
C PRO A 374 -21.14 0.36 -8.25
N ILE A 375 -20.88 1.61 -7.84
CA ILE A 375 -19.53 2.18 -7.84
C ILE A 375 -18.62 1.47 -6.82
N ALA A 376 -19.09 1.26 -5.58
CA ALA A 376 -18.32 0.56 -4.56
C ALA A 376 -17.98 -0.87 -5.00
N LYS A 377 -18.95 -1.58 -5.57
CA LYS A 377 -18.74 -2.93 -6.12
C LYS A 377 -17.77 -2.93 -7.30
N ALA A 378 -17.85 -1.93 -8.18
CA ALA A 378 -16.94 -1.79 -9.32
C ALA A 378 -15.49 -1.57 -8.86
N ILE A 379 -15.26 -0.71 -7.86
CA ILE A 379 -13.92 -0.49 -7.29
C ILE A 379 -13.30 -1.82 -6.84
N VAL A 380 -14.03 -2.57 -6.02
CA VAL A 380 -13.55 -3.87 -5.51
C VAL A 380 -13.30 -4.84 -6.67
N TYR A 381 -14.28 -4.99 -7.57
CA TYR A 381 -14.17 -5.90 -8.70
C TYR A 381 -12.95 -5.60 -9.56
N PHE A 382 -12.78 -4.35 -10.00
CA PHE A 382 -11.69 -4.00 -10.92
C PHE A 382 -10.31 -4.09 -10.27
N LEU A 383 -10.18 -3.71 -9.01
CA LEU A 383 -8.90 -3.87 -8.30
C LEU A 383 -8.55 -5.34 -8.05
N MET A 384 -9.53 -6.17 -7.69
CA MET A 384 -9.32 -7.62 -7.53
C MET A 384 -9.01 -8.30 -8.86
N SER A 385 -9.72 -7.93 -9.95
CA SER A 385 -9.43 -8.42 -11.30
C SER A 385 -8.02 -8.01 -11.76
N LYS A 386 -7.61 -6.78 -11.47
CA LYS A 386 -6.26 -6.31 -11.76
C LYS A 386 -5.19 -7.08 -11.00
N LEU A 387 -5.40 -7.32 -9.70
CA LEU A 387 -4.50 -8.17 -8.91
C LEU A 387 -4.37 -9.57 -9.52
N ASN A 388 -5.48 -10.20 -9.89
CA ASN A 388 -5.45 -11.51 -10.55
C ASN A 388 -4.62 -11.47 -11.85
N ASN A 389 -4.85 -10.46 -12.70
CA ASN A 389 -4.10 -10.29 -13.94
C ASN A 389 -2.59 -10.09 -13.72
N ILE A 390 -2.21 -9.37 -12.65
CA ILE A 390 -0.81 -9.20 -12.27
C ILE A 390 -0.22 -10.53 -11.83
N TYR A 391 -0.91 -11.29 -10.98
CA TYR A 391 -0.42 -12.57 -10.47
C TYR A 391 -0.30 -13.66 -11.54
N GLU A 392 -1.14 -13.64 -12.58
CA GLU A 392 -1.01 -14.53 -13.73
C GLU A 392 0.32 -14.37 -14.49
N LEU A 393 0.92 -13.17 -14.43
CA LEU A 393 2.16 -12.81 -15.13
C LEU A 393 3.41 -12.97 -14.25
N LEU A 394 3.24 -13.13 -12.94
CA LEU A 394 4.36 -13.26 -12.01
C LEU A 394 4.90 -14.69 -11.99
N ASP A 395 6.20 -14.80 -11.67
CA ASP A 395 6.82 -16.08 -11.36
C ASP A 395 6.05 -16.82 -10.26
N LYS A 396 6.17 -18.13 -10.23
CA LYS A 396 5.58 -18.95 -9.15
C LYS A 396 6.08 -18.44 -7.79
N GLN A 397 5.22 -18.58 -6.79
CA GLN A 397 5.57 -18.26 -5.40
C GLN A 397 6.81 -19.04 -4.97
N ALA A 398 7.68 -18.40 -4.20
CA ALA A 398 8.79 -19.09 -3.56
C ALA A 398 8.25 -20.09 -2.51
N VAL A 399 8.88 -21.24 -2.43
CA VAL A 399 8.49 -22.33 -1.52
C VAL A 399 9.76 -22.91 -0.92
N ASN A 400 9.75 -23.19 0.37
CA ASN A 400 10.75 -24.01 1.05
C ASN A 400 10.09 -25.24 1.69
N ASP A 401 10.80 -25.97 2.55
CA ASP A 401 10.27 -27.21 3.14
C ASP A 401 9.10 -26.96 4.10
N GLU A 402 8.99 -25.79 4.70
CA GLU A 402 8.05 -25.48 5.78
C GLU A 402 6.94 -24.53 5.33
N VAL A 403 7.27 -23.50 4.52
CA VAL A 403 6.37 -22.39 4.20
C VAL A 403 6.32 -22.06 2.72
N VAL A 404 5.24 -21.39 2.33
CA VAL A 404 5.01 -20.83 1.01
C VAL A 404 5.01 -19.30 1.12
N GLN A 405 5.58 -18.62 0.13
CA GLN A 405 5.52 -17.18 0.04
C GLN A 405 4.08 -16.69 -0.06
N ILE A 406 3.67 -15.78 0.81
CA ILE A 406 2.50 -14.94 0.60
C ILE A 406 3.02 -13.56 0.15
N ARG A 407 2.53 -13.08 -0.98
CA ARG A 407 2.95 -11.78 -1.55
C ARG A 407 2.07 -10.64 -1.09
N HIS A 408 0.78 -10.92 -0.91
CA HIS A 408 -0.22 -9.87 -0.74
C HIS A 408 -1.48 -10.40 -0.07
N PHE A 409 -2.13 -9.58 0.75
CA PHE A 409 -3.46 -9.82 1.26
C PHE A 409 -4.46 -8.83 0.67
N SER A 410 -5.54 -9.34 0.10
CA SER A 410 -6.72 -8.53 -0.22
C SER A 410 -7.69 -8.61 0.96
N ILE A 411 -8.01 -7.47 1.54
CA ILE A 411 -8.75 -7.36 2.79
C ILE A 411 -10.00 -6.52 2.54
N ILE A 412 -11.16 -7.06 2.88
CA ILE A 412 -12.44 -6.36 2.76
C ILE A 412 -13.01 -6.23 4.17
N ASP A 413 -12.94 -5.02 4.72
CA ASP A 413 -13.69 -4.70 5.93
C ASP A 413 -15.20 -4.64 5.58
N GLU A 414 -16.04 -5.16 6.46
CA GLU A 414 -17.49 -5.27 6.23
C GLU A 414 -17.84 -6.05 4.93
N ALA A 415 -17.19 -7.19 4.71
CA ALA A 415 -17.34 -8.02 3.51
C ALA A 415 -18.80 -8.40 3.19
N HIS A 416 -19.73 -8.30 4.17
CA HIS A 416 -21.14 -8.58 3.97
C HIS A 416 -21.80 -7.67 2.91
N TYR A 417 -21.26 -6.48 2.63
CA TYR A 417 -21.74 -5.64 1.54
C TYR A 417 -21.43 -6.20 0.15
N MET A 418 -20.43 -7.10 0.06
CA MET A 418 -20.05 -7.78 -1.18
C MET A 418 -20.72 -9.15 -1.33
N LEU A 419 -21.14 -9.74 -0.21
CA LEU A 419 -21.76 -11.06 -0.18
C LEU A 419 -23.28 -10.90 -0.28
N ASP A 420 -23.85 -11.38 -1.38
CA ASP A 420 -25.31 -11.37 -1.56
C ASP A 420 -25.92 -12.59 -0.85
N PHE A 421 -26.39 -12.38 0.40
CA PHE A 421 -27.02 -13.43 1.18
C PHE A 421 -28.52 -13.61 0.87
N ASP A 422 -29.13 -12.72 0.07
CA ASP A 422 -30.58 -12.68 -0.14
C ASP A 422 -31.10 -13.59 -1.27
N ASN A 423 -30.23 -14.39 -1.89
CA ASN A 423 -30.59 -15.33 -2.96
C ASN A 423 -30.64 -16.79 -2.47
N ARG A 424 -31.38 -17.06 -1.39
CA ARG A 424 -31.80 -18.42 -1.05
C ARG A 424 -33.30 -18.53 -0.94
#